data_9543452cbc4451a558fa7e977aa89b77
#
_entry.id   9543452cbc4451a558fa7e977aa89b77
#
_cell.length_a   1.000
_cell.length_b   1.000
_cell.length_c   1.000
_cell.angle_alpha   90.00
_cell.angle_beta   90.00
_cell.angle_gamma   90.00
#
_symmetry.space_group_name_H-M   'P 1'
#
loop_
_entity.id
_entity.type
_entity.pdbx_description
1 polymer ?
#
loop_
_entity_poly.entity_id
_entity_poly.type
_entity_poly.pdbx_seq_one_letter_code
_entity_poly.pdbx_strand_id
1 'polypeptide(L)'
;RYRMIKHAKSRRKIKYILNNLRSDDLEEMKKCIGDNWFSVVLKSIMRSEVNIGVSKTSGKPVLCYGAFEDENRSARVFLLATSEIDNKKISLLRNAKKEIAEIEKKYTLLYNFISTGNSKMHKLLKLLGFVVTDISPIAGVKFFYKQILKGGVGCEKKQCE
;
A
#
# COMPACT_ATOMS: atom_id res chain seq x y z
N ARG A 1 11.85 -16.54 -2.82
CA ARG A 1 12.40 -15.18 -2.65
C ARG A 1 12.06 -14.32 -3.86
N TYR A 2 11.85 -13.02 -3.69
CA TYR A 2 11.63 -12.04 -4.75
C TYR A 2 12.67 -10.92 -4.64
N ARG A 3 12.95 -10.28 -5.77
CA ARG A 3 13.82 -9.10 -5.88
C ARG A 3 12.94 -7.87 -6.02
N MET A 4 13.21 -6.85 -5.19
CA MET A 4 12.57 -5.55 -5.34
C MET A 4 13.28 -4.73 -6.41
N ILE A 5 12.48 -4.12 -7.28
CA ILE A 5 12.95 -3.14 -8.26
C ILE A 5 12.33 -1.81 -7.85
N LYS A 6 13.12 -0.98 -7.17
CA LYS A 6 12.65 0.32 -6.69
C LYS A 6 12.49 1.31 -7.83
N HIS A 7 11.47 2.16 -7.70
CA HIS A 7 11.14 3.22 -8.67
C HIS A 7 10.93 2.75 -10.11
N ALA A 8 10.49 1.53 -10.30
CA ALA A 8 10.34 0.93 -11.61
C ALA A 8 8.93 1.19 -12.17
N LYS A 9 8.77 2.26 -12.96
CA LYS A 9 7.52 2.53 -13.72
C LYS A 9 7.41 1.64 -14.96
N SER A 10 7.43 0.33 -14.80
CA SER A 10 7.22 -0.59 -15.92
C SER A 10 5.75 -0.87 -16.13
N ARG A 11 5.13 -0.16 -17.10
CA ARG A 11 3.72 -0.36 -17.47
C ARG A 11 3.40 -1.84 -17.78
N ARG A 12 4.30 -2.54 -18.45
CA ARG A 12 4.14 -3.97 -18.76
C ARG A 12 4.06 -4.84 -17.52
N LYS A 13 4.94 -4.61 -16.55
CA LYS A 13 4.96 -5.36 -15.29
C LYS A 13 3.74 -5.06 -14.43
N ILE A 14 3.33 -3.79 -14.37
CA ILE A 14 2.13 -3.37 -13.64
C ILE A 14 0.89 -4.01 -14.26
N LYS A 15 0.72 -3.97 -15.58
CA LYS A 15 -0.37 -4.65 -16.26
C LYS A 15 -0.39 -6.14 -15.99
N TYR A 16 0.77 -6.80 -15.96
CA TYR A 16 0.85 -8.20 -15.60
C TYR A 16 0.29 -8.48 -14.20
N ILE A 17 0.68 -7.67 -13.21
CA ILE A 17 0.17 -7.80 -11.84
C ILE A 17 -1.33 -7.59 -11.80
N LEU A 18 -1.86 -6.54 -12.44
CA LEU A 18 -3.29 -6.24 -12.47
C LEU A 18 -4.12 -7.34 -13.16
N ASN A 19 -3.58 -7.99 -14.18
CA ASN A 19 -4.24 -9.11 -14.87
C ASN A 19 -4.16 -10.43 -14.08
N ASN A 20 -3.33 -10.51 -13.05
CA ASN A 20 -3.10 -11.72 -12.25
C ASN A 20 -3.27 -11.46 -10.74
N LEU A 21 -4.10 -10.49 -10.37
CA LEU A 21 -4.37 -10.18 -8.96
C LEU A 21 -4.92 -11.38 -8.21
N ARG A 22 -4.57 -11.49 -6.94
CA ARG A 22 -5.26 -12.38 -6.00
C ARG A 22 -6.75 -12.06 -6.01
N SER A 23 -7.59 -13.08 -5.77
CA SER A 23 -9.04 -12.91 -5.74
C SER A 23 -9.49 -11.82 -4.78
N ASP A 24 -8.92 -11.77 -3.58
CA ASP A 24 -9.24 -10.76 -2.57
C ASP A 24 -8.94 -9.34 -3.03
N ASP A 25 -7.78 -9.14 -3.68
CA ASP A 25 -7.39 -7.82 -4.21
C ASP A 25 -8.27 -7.43 -5.41
N LEU A 26 -8.63 -8.39 -6.26
CA LEU A 26 -9.52 -8.15 -7.39
C LEU A 26 -10.92 -7.74 -6.95
N GLU A 27 -11.50 -8.46 -5.98
CA GLU A 27 -12.81 -8.14 -5.42
C GLU A 27 -12.80 -6.75 -4.76
N GLU A 28 -11.73 -6.41 -4.05
CA GLU A 28 -11.56 -5.11 -3.42
C GLU A 28 -11.53 -3.98 -4.46
N MET A 29 -10.78 -4.15 -5.56
CA MET A 29 -10.73 -3.16 -6.64
C MET A 29 -12.10 -2.95 -7.27
N LYS A 30 -12.83 -4.01 -7.57
CA LYS A 30 -14.18 -3.95 -8.13
C LYS A 30 -15.16 -3.28 -7.16
N LYS A 31 -15.09 -3.61 -5.87
CA LYS A 31 -15.97 -3.04 -4.83
C LYS A 31 -15.70 -1.56 -4.57
N CYS A 32 -14.42 -1.16 -4.50
CA CYS A 32 -14.04 0.21 -4.15
C CYS A 32 -14.11 1.17 -5.35
N ILE A 33 -13.87 0.69 -6.57
CA ILE A 33 -13.69 1.53 -7.75
C ILE A 33 -14.77 1.29 -8.80
N GLY A 34 -15.24 0.04 -8.96
CA GLY A 34 -16.25 -0.35 -9.94
C GLY A 34 -15.66 -1.02 -11.19
N ASP A 35 -16.45 -1.10 -12.25
CA ASP A 35 -16.11 -1.88 -13.45
C ASP A 35 -14.91 -1.34 -14.24
N ASN A 36 -14.64 -0.05 -14.14
CA ASN A 36 -13.49 0.61 -14.78
C ASN A 36 -12.20 0.57 -13.92
N TRP A 37 -12.17 -0.25 -12.89
CA TRP A 37 -11.08 -0.31 -11.92
C TRP A 37 -9.69 -0.48 -12.55
N PHE A 38 -9.56 -1.31 -13.59
CA PHE A 38 -8.27 -1.59 -14.22
C PHE A 38 -7.64 -0.31 -14.80
N SER A 39 -8.41 0.43 -15.58
CA SER A 39 -7.95 1.69 -16.18
C SER A 39 -7.63 2.75 -15.13
N VAL A 40 -8.48 2.88 -14.12
CA VAL A 40 -8.31 3.85 -13.02
C VAL A 40 -7.06 3.52 -12.22
N VAL A 41 -6.89 2.27 -11.79
CA VAL A 41 -5.74 1.82 -10.99
C VAL A 41 -4.45 1.93 -11.79
N LEU A 42 -4.43 1.50 -13.04
CA LEU A 42 -3.24 1.60 -13.89
C LEU A 42 -2.78 3.05 -14.05
N LYS A 43 -3.68 3.97 -14.37
CA LYS A 43 -3.36 5.40 -14.47
C LYS A 43 -2.82 5.95 -13.17
N SER A 44 -3.42 5.57 -12.08
CA SER A 44 -3.06 5.97 -10.75
C SER A 44 -1.64 5.48 -10.39
N ILE A 45 -1.34 4.21 -10.57
CA ILE A 45 0.00 3.64 -10.31
C ILE A 45 1.06 4.30 -11.20
N MET A 46 0.76 4.58 -12.45
CA MET A 46 1.70 5.23 -13.38
C MET A 46 2.05 6.67 -12.99
N ARG A 47 1.23 7.33 -12.18
CA ARG A 47 1.47 8.67 -11.64
C ARG A 47 2.17 8.67 -10.28
N SER A 48 2.26 7.52 -9.62
CA SER A 48 2.89 7.38 -8.30
C SER A 48 4.34 6.92 -8.39
N GLU A 49 5.03 7.03 -7.27
CA GLU A 49 6.25 6.24 -7.05
C GLU A 49 5.85 4.80 -6.76
N VAL A 50 6.28 3.87 -7.60
CA VAL A 50 5.94 2.47 -7.50
C VAL A 50 7.19 1.60 -7.40
N ASN A 51 7.12 0.61 -6.54
CA ASN A 51 8.12 -0.44 -6.39
C ASN A 51 7.50 -1.77 -6.82
N ILE A 52 8.27 -2.58 -7.53
CA ILE A 52 7.83 -3.86 -8.08
C ILE A 52 8.70 -4.99 -7.53
N GLY A 53 8.05 -6.01 -6.98
CA GLY A 53 8.69 -7.25 -6.58
C GLY A 53 8.63 -8.27 -7.71
N VAL A 54 9.77 -8.88 -8.04
CA VAL A 54 9.90 -9.90 -9.08
C VAL A 54 10.36 -11.20 -8.43
N SER A 55 9.68 -12.30 -8.74
CA SER A 55 10.06 -13.63 -8.26
C SER A 55 11.43 -14.02 -8.80
N LYS A 56 12.32 -14.47 -7.93
CA LYS A 56 13.63 -15.00 -8.35
C LYS A 56 13.53 -16.35 -9.03
N THR A 57 12.44 -17.08 -8.81
CA THR A 57 12.21 -18.41 -9.37
C THR A 57 11.58 -18.31 -10.76
N SER A 58 10.48 -17.58 -10.90
CA SER A 58 9.75 -17.48 -12.16
C SER A 58 10.17 -16.30 -13.04
N GLY A 59 10.86 -15.31 -12.48
CA GLY A 59 11.17 -14.05 -13.16
C GLY A 59 9.96 -13.13 -13.38
N LYS A 60 8.78 -13.54 -12.89
CA LYS A 60 7.53 -12.80 -13.08
C LYS A 60 7.33 -11.74 -12.00
N PRO A 61 6.67 -10.61 -12.31
CA PRO A 61 6.24 -9.67 -11.30
C PRO A 61 5.23 -10.32 -10.35
N VAL A 62 5.40 -10.15 -9.04
CA VAL A 62 4.54 -10.79 -8.04
C VAL A 62 3.80 -9.79 -7.17
N LEU A 63 4.31 -8.58 -7.04
CA LEU A 63 3.65 -7.51 -6.29
C LEU A 63 4.09 -6.14 -6.79
N CYS A 64 3.25 -5.14 -6.56
CA CYS A 64 3.65 -3.74 -6.60
C CYS A 64 3.06 -3.00 -5.39
N TYR A 65 3.81 -2.03 -4.89
CA TYR A 65 3.37 -1.17 -3.82
C TYR A 65 3.93 0.23 -4.01
N GLY A 66 3.33 1.19 -3.35
CA GLY A 66 3.75 2.57 -3.39
C GLY A 66 2.80 3.49 -2.67
N ALA A 67 2.96 4.76 -2.94
CA ALA A 67 2.14 5.81 -2.37
C ALA A 67 1.78 6.85 -3.43
N PHE A 68 0.54 7.27 -3.41
CA PHE A 68 0.05 8.43 -4.12
C PHE A 68 0.14 9.63 -3.22
N GLU A 69 0.94 10.60 -3.58
CA GLU A 69 0.93 11.89 -2.91
C GLU A 69 -0.41 12.59 -3.13
N ASP A 70 -0.97 13.03 -2.03
CA ASP A 70 -2.15 13.86 -1.95
C ASP A 70 -1.76 15.21 -1.34
N GLU A 71 -2.71 16.06 -1.04
CA GLU A 71 -2.45 17.37 -0.43
C GLU A 71 -1.86 17.23 0.99
N ASN A 72 -1.14 18.27 1.46
CA ASN A 72 -0.66 18.40 2.83
C ASN A 72 0.25 17.27 3.34
N ARG A 73 1.12 16.71 2.47
CA ARG A 73 2.04 15.62 2.82
C ARG A 73 1.32 14.35 3.28
N SER A 74 0.10 14.15 2.85
CA SER A 74 -0.60 12.88 2.96
C SER A 74 -0.40 12.04 1.70
N ALA A 75 -0.54 10.73 1.83
CA ALA A 75 -0.47 9.83 0.70
C ALA A 75 -1.40 8.63 0.86
N ARG A 76 -1.97 8.20 -0.26
CA ARG A 76 -2.66 6.92 -0.35
C ARG A 76 -1.64 5.81 -0.59
N VAL A 77 -1.58 4.86 0.31
CA VAL A 77 -0.71 3.68 0.17
C VAL A 77 -1.45 2.56 -0.53
N PHE A 78 -0.75 1.80 -1.35
CA PHE A 78 -1.31 0.62 -1.99
C PHE A 78 -0.31 -0.54 -2.03
N LEU A 79 -0.84 -1.74 -1.96
CA LEU A 79 -0.14 -3.01 -2.19
C LEU A 79 -1.06 -3.91 -3.00
N LEU A 80 -0.60 -4.32 -4.16
CA LEU A 80 -1.29 -5.26 -5.04
C LEU A 80 -0.38 -6.44 -5.35
N ALA A 81 -0.92 -7.63 -5.31
CA ALA A 81 -0.12 -8.84 -5.47
C ALA A 81 -0.82 -9.90 -6.33
N THR A 82 -0.02 -10.74 -6.95
CA THR A 82 -0.47 -11.99 -7.58
C THR A 82 -0.52 -13.11 -6.55
N SER A 83 -1.21 -14.21 -6.89
CA SER A 83 -1.30 -15.39 -6.01
C SER A 83 0.04 -16.04 -5.68
N GLU A 84 1.06 -15.81 -6.49
CA GLU A 84 2.43 -16.32 -6.25
C GLU A 84 3.03 -15.81 -4.92
N ILE A 85 2.52 -14.68 -4.38
CA ILE A 85 3.00 -14.10 -3.12
C ILE A 85 2.56 -14.91 -1.89
N ASP A 86 1.47 -15.68 -1.98
CA ASP A 86 0.87 -16.38 -0.83
C ASP A 86 1.81 -17.38 -0.15
N ASN A 87 2.79 -17.90 -0.87
CA ASN A 87 3.79 -18.83 -0.37
C ASN A 87 4.97 -18.17 0.37
N LYS A 88 4.97 -16.84 0.55
CA LYS A 88 6.15 -16.07 1.00
C LYS A 88 5.84 -15.06 2.13
N LYS A 89 4.89 -15.37 2.99
CA LYS A 89 4.32 -14.44 4.00
C LYS A 89 5.34 -13.79 4.94
N ILE A 90 6.29 -14.54 5.47
CA ILE A 90 7.28 -14.03 6.45
C ILE A 90 8.25 -13.06 5.78
N SER A 91 8.72 -13.40 4.59
CA SER A 91 9.59 -12.53 3.79
C SER A 91 8.88 -11.23 3.39
N LEU A 92 7.59 -11.34 3.03
CA LEU A 92 6.75 -10.18 2.72
C LEU A 92 6.62 -9.23 3.90
N LEU A 93 6.29 -9.75 5.09
CA LEU A 93 6.11 -8.93 6.29
C LEU A 93 7.38 -8.18 6.69
N ARG A 94 8.53 -8.87 6.67
CA ARG A 94 9.83 -8.26 7.00
C ARG A 94 10.17 -7.13 6.04
N ASN A 95 9.95 -7.33 4.75
CA ASN A 95 10.20 -6.32 3.74
C ASN A 95 9.18 -5.18 3.81
N ALA A 96 7.91 -5.49 4.07
CA ALA A 96 6.86 -4.48 4.21
C ALA A 96 7.16 -3.48 5.32
N LYS A 97 7.62 -3.93 6.49
CA LYS A 97 8.02 -3.02 7.60
C LYS A 97 9.13 -2.07 7.18
N LYS A 98 10.13 -2.57 6.47
CA LYS A 98 11.24 -1.75 5.98
C LYS A 98 10.78 -0.73 4.95
N GLU A 99 9.93 -1.15 4.03
CA GLU A 99 9.48 -0.30 2.93
C GLU A 99 8.48 0.76 3.40
N ILE A 100 7.58 0.41 4.34
CA ILE A 100 6.68 1.42 4.91
C ILE A 100 7.45 2.49 5.69
N ALA A 101 8.52 2.10 6.39
CA ALA A 101 9.40 3.04 7.09
C ALA A 101 10.05 4.06 6.14
N GLU A 102 10.41 3.65 4.92
CA GLU A 102 10.93 4.57 3.90
C GLU A 102 9.84 5.54 3.40
N ILE A 103 8.61 5.07 3.21
CA ILE A 103 7.47 5.91 2.84
C ILE A 103 7.14 6.91 3.94
N GLU A 104 7.18 6.48 5.20
CA GLU A 104 6.91 7.34 6.38
C GLU A 104 7.85 8.54 6.50
N LYS A 105 9.06 8.46 5.95
CA LYS A 105 9.99 9.60 5.94
C LYS A 105 9.48 10.78 5.11
N LYS A 106 8.64 10.53 4.12
CA LYS A 106 8.16 11.52 3.16
C LYS A 106 6.83 12.15 3.57
N TYR A 107 5.99 11.41 4.28
CA TYR A 107 4.60 11.80 4.55
C TYR A 107 4.30 11.89 6.04
N THR A 108 3.26 12.65 6.37
CA THR A 108 2.75 12.79 7.75
C THR A 108 1.52 11.92 7.99
N LEU A 109 0.79 11.57 6.93
CA LEU A 109 -0.39 10.72 6.99
C LEU A 109 -0.38 9.74 5.83
N LEU A 110 -0.52 8.46 6.14
CA LEU A 110 -0.75 7.40 5.17
C LEU A 110 -2.16 6.85 5.35
N TYR A 111 -2.90 6.65 4.28
CA TYR A 111 -4.28 6.18 4.34
C TYR A 111 -4.70 5.46 3.08
N ASN A 112 -5.76 4.70 3.16
CA ASN A 112 -6.56 4.21 2.04
C ASN A 112 -7.83 3.53 2.57
N PHE A 113 -8.54 2.85 1.69
CA PHE A 113 -9.72 2.06 1.98
C PHE A 113 -9.45 0.58 1.74
N ILE A 114 -10.11 -0.28 2.48
CA ILE A 114 -9.95 -1.73 2.41
C ILE A 114 -11.31 -2.42 2.49
N SER A 115 -11.49 -3.48 1.70
CA SER A 115 -12.66 -4.34 1.81
C SER A 115 -12.70 -5.06 3.16
N THR A 116 -13.87 -5.10 3.81
CA THR A 116 -14.07 -5.83 5.06
C THR A 116 -13.78 -7.32 4.93
N GLY A 117 -13.91 -7.90 3.75
CA GLY A 117 -13.61 -9.30 3.46
C GLY A 117 -12.12 -9.64 3.31
N ASN A 118 -11.25 -8.64 3.17
CA ASN A 118 -9.80 -8.85 2.98
C ASN A 118 -9.07 -9.03 4.32
N SER A 119 -9.36 -10.12 5.03
CA SER A 119 -8.85 -10.38 6.38
C SER A 119 -7.32 -10.49 6.45
N LYS A 120 -6.68 -10.99 5.41
CA LYS A 120 -5.21 -11.08 5.32
C LYS A 120 -4.57 -9.70 5.33
N MET A 121 -5.13 -8.76 4.57
CA MET A 121 -4.66 -7.39 4.51
C MET A 121 -4.94 -6.64 5.82
N HIS A 122 -6.07 -6.87 6.47
CA HIS A 122 -6.36 -6.32 7.80
C HIS A 122 -5.29 -6.68 8.83
N LYS A 123 -4.87 -7.95 8.85
CA LYS A 123 -3.80 -8.41 9.75
C LYS A 123 -2.46 -7.75 9.42
N LEU A 124 -2.12 -7.65 8.14
CA LEU A 124 -0.88 -7.00 7.69
C LEU A 124 -0.86 -5.51 8.09
N LEU A 125 -1.94 -4.79 7.86
CA LEU A 125 -2.06 -3.37 8.22
C LEU A 125 -1.86 -3.15 9.71
N LYS A 126 -2.47 -3.96 10.57
CA LYS A 126 -2.27 -3.89 12.03
C LYS A 126 -0.82 -4.14 12.42
N LEU A 127 -0.17 -5.13 11.82
CA LEU A 127 1.25 -5.43 12.06
C LEU A 127 2.19 -4.31 11.59
N LEU A 128 1.77 -3.52 10.60
CA LEU A 128 2.49 -2.34 10.11
C LEU A 128 2.18 -1.06 10.91
N GLY A 129 1.30 -1.13 11.90
CA GLY A 129 0.95 -0.01 12.78
C GLY A 129 -0.17 0.88 12.24
N PHE A 130 -0.92 0.43 11.24
CA PHE A 130 -2.11 1.13 10.77
C PHE A 130 -3.31 0.90 11.69
N VAL A 131 -4.16 1.90 11.78
CA VAL A 131 -5.47 1.83 12.44
C VAL A 131 -6.52 1.55 11.37
N VAL A 132 -7.22 0.43 11.48
CA VAL A 132 -8.39 0.13 10.66
C VAL A 132 -9.61 0.62 11.42
N THR A 133 -10.31 1.59 10.84
CA THR A 133 -11.46 2.24 11.49
C THR A 133 -12.77 1.54 11.17
N ASP A 134 -13.85 1.94 11.87
CA ASP A 134 -15.23 1.55 11.53
C ASP A 134 -15.89 2.54 10.55
N ILE A 135 -15.15 3.54 10.08
CA ILE A 135 -15.63 4.48 9.08
C ILE A 135 -15.78 3.74 7.75
N SER A 136 -17.00 3.68 7.26
CA SER A 136 -17.38 2.98 6.04
C SER A 136 -18.06 3.94 5.07
N PRO A 137 -17.34 4.48 4.09
CA PRO A 137 -17.93 5.39 3.09
C PRO A 137 -18.89 4.65 2.16
N ILE A 138 -18.66 3.35 1.98
CA ILE A 138 -19.50 2.44 1.20
C ILE A 138 -19.65 1.12 1.97
N ALA A 139 -20.80 0.47 1.84
CA ALA A 139 -21.02 -0.84 2.48
C ALA A 139 -19.92 -1.84 2.11
N GLY A 140 -19.33 -2.49 3.12
CA GLY A 140 -18.27 -3.49 2.96
C GLY A 140 -16.86 -2.94 2.70
N VAL A 141 -16.65 -1.63 2.89
CA VAL A 141 -15.34 -0.95 2.77
C VAL A 141 -15.07 -0.17 4.03
N LYS A 142 -13.87 -0.25 4.57
CA LYS A 142 -13.43 0.50 5.76
C LYS A 142 -12.24 1.39 5.43
N PHE A 143 -12.17 2.53 6.09
CA PHE A 143 -11.04 3.43 6.05
C PHE A 143 -9.94 2.96 7.01
N PHE A 144 -8.68 3.04 6.59
CA PHE A 144 -7.52 2.81 7.44
C PHE A 144 -6.50 3.93 7.28
N TYR A 145 -5.72 4.17 8.33
CA TYR A 145 -4.70 5.23 8.31
C TYR A 145 -3.55 4.93 9.27
N LYS A 146 -2.44 5.62 9.03
CA LYS A 146 -1.32 5.74 9.96
C LYS A 146 -0.85 7.18 10.00
N GLN A 147 -0.88 7.79 11.17
CA GLN A 147 -0.34 9.13 11.40
C GLN A 147 1.12 9.02 11.81
N ILE A 148 1.99 9.77 11.12
CA ILE A 148 3.43 9.79 11.37
C ILE A 148 3.74 11.01 12.23
N LEU A 149 4.10 10.77 13.49
CA LEU A 149 4.60 11.82 14.38
C LEU A 149 6.07 12.06 14.03
N LYS A 150 6.34 13.15 13.33
CA LYS A 150 7.72 13.66 13.24
C LYS A 150 8.06 14.26 14.60
N GLY A 151 9.13 13.76 15.23
CA GLY A 151 9.56 14.15 16.55
C GLY A 151 9.49 15.65 16.77
N GLY A 152 8.81 16.05 17.84
CA GLY A 152 8.56 17.46 18.14
C GLY A 152 9.87 18.21 18.25
N VAL A 153 9.97 19.32 17.55
CA VAL A 153 10.87 20.39 17.89
C VAL A 153 10.55 20.74 19.34
N GLY A 154 11.55 20.56 20.21
CA GLY A 154 11.38 20.78 21.62
C GLY A 154 10.69 22.09 21.89
N CYS A 155 9.65 22.06 22.68
CA CYS A 155 9.07 23.23 23.29
C CYS A 155 10.13 23.78 24.22
N GLU A 156 10.92 24.76 23.77
CA GLU A 156 11.72 25.59 24.65
C GLU A 156 10.76 26.27 25.63
N LYS A 157 10.80 25.79 26.86
CA LYS A 157 10.21 26.51 27.99
C LYS A 157 10.91 27.86 28.06
N LYS A 158 10.32 28.90 27.51
CA LYS A 158 10.64 30.26 27.90
C LYS A 158 10.22 30.39 29.37
N GLN A 159 11.21 30.38 30.24
CA GLN A 159 11.07 30.88 31.60
C GLN A 159 10.60 32.32 31.49
N CYS A 160 9.42 32.60 32.01
CA CYS A 160 9.01 33.94 32.36
C CYS A 160 9.64 34.25 33.72
N GLU A 161 10.59 35.13 33.72
CA GLU A 161 10.92 35.99 34.89
C GLU A 161 9.96 37.17 34.90
#